data_31e9de997d4bc7a7aa742dc0aea64f28
#
_entry.id   31e9de997d4bc7a7aa742dc0aea64f28
#
_cell.length_a   1.000
_cell.length_b   1.000
_cell.length_c   1.000
_cell.angle_alpha   90.00
_cell.angle_beta   90.00
_cell.angle_gamma   90.00
#
_symmetry.space_group_name_H-M   'P 1'
#
loop_
_entity.id
_entity.type
_entity.pdbx_description
1 polymer ?
#
loop_
_entity_poly.entity_id
_entity_poly.type
_entity_poly.pdbx_seq_one_letter_code
_entity_poly.pdbx_strand_id
1 'polypeptide(L)'
;MKSFIGDLAERLLTKYHNPRNLTVIFPNRRAGFFLQQELGKRIKKPIWLPHISSLEDFILAHSQFEKIESFESVLWLHEVYLNHQEKGEALDKFFFWGEMIIKDFEEIDQYGVNAHQIFTSIKSQKELDQEFYFLSEEDKKIITSFWATFLPKS
;
A
#
# COMPACT_ATOMS: atom_id res chain seq x y z
N MET A 1 -0.37 34.82 -9.00
CA MET A 1 0.60 33.69 -9.18
C MET A 1 -0.12 32.57 -9.91
N LYS A 2 0.33 32.14 -11.08
CA LYS A 2 -0.27 30.98 -11.75
C LYS A 2 0.10 29.72 -10.96
N SER A 3 -0.89 28.85 -10.74
CA SER A 3 -0.60 27.57 -10.09
C SER A 3 0.09 26.60 -11.06
N PHE A 4 0.91 25.69 -10.57
CA PHE A 4 1.54 24.65 -11.38
C PHE A 4 0.52 23.88 -12.25
N ILE A 5 -0.61 23.51 -11.67
CA ILE A 5 -1.70 22.82 -12.38
C ILE A 5 -2.29 23.70 -13.50
N GLY A 6 -2.42 25.01 -13.25
CA GLY A 6 -2.88 25.96 -14.26
C GLY A 6 -1.92 26.10 -15.44
N ASP A 7 -0.61 26.14 -15.17
CA ASP A 7 0.42 26.15 -16.22
C ASP A 7 0.45 24.83 -17.00
N LEU A 8 0.30 23.71 -16.33
CA LEU A 8 0.21 22.39 -16.98
C LEU A 8 -0.98 22.33 -17.92
N ALA A 9 -2.17 22.78 -17.47
CA ALA A 9 -3.37 22.82 -18.30
C ALA A 9 -3.18 23.67 -19.56
N GLU A 10 -2.56 24.85 -19.42
CA GLU A 10 -2.25 25.72 -20.52
C GLU A 10 -1.29 25.08 -21.52
N ARG A 11 -0.21 24.45 -21.02
CA ARG A 11 0.76 23.73 -21.87
C ARG A 11 0.14 22.56 -22.63
N LEU A 12 -0.73 21.78 -21.97
CA LEU A 12 -1.43 20.68 -22.61
C LEU A 12 -2.29 21.16 -23.77
N LEU A 13 -3.03 22.26 -23.61
CA LEU A 13 -3.91 22.80 -24.63
C LEU A 13 -3.17 23.52 -25.76
N THR A 14 -2.02 24.14 -25.49
CA THR A 14 -1.24 24.86 -26.48
C THR A 14 -0.30 23.98 -27.27
N LYS A 15 0.35 23.02 -26.62
CA LYS A 15 1.37 22.18 -27.24
C LYS A 15 0.76 21.00 -28.02
N TYR A 16 -0.38 20.49 -27.59
CA TYR A 16 -0.99 19.29 -28.15
C TYR A 16 -2.37 19.61 -28.74
N HIS A 17 -2.48 19.53 -30.07
CA HIS A 17 -3.75 19.75 -30.77
C HIS A 17 -4.80 18.68 -30.46
N ASN A 18 -4.36 17.48 -30.14
CA ASN A 18 -5.22 16.38 -29.73
C ASN A 18 -4.59 15.63 -28.54
N PRO A 19 -4.92 16.02 -27.31
CA PRO A 19 -4.35 15.41 -26.12
C PRO A 19 -4.89 14.00 -25.80
N ARG A 20 -5.80 13.45 -26.61
CA ARG A 20 -6.40 12.12 -26.40
C ARG A 20 -5.38 11.00 -26.21
N ASN A 21 -4.25 11.09 -26.89
CA ASN A 21 -3.21 10.04 -26.86
C ASN A 21 -2.19 10.25 -25.75
N LEU A 22 -2.42 11.23 -24.87
CA LEU A 22 -1.54 11.49 -23.74
C LEU A 22 -2.09 10.85 -22.47
N THR A 23 -1.19 10.35 -21.65
CA THR A 23 -1.49 9.99 -20.28
C THR A 23 -0.73 10.93 -19.35
N VAL A 24 -1.47 11.56 -18.44
CA VAL A 24 -0.91 12.44 -17.40
C VAL A 24 -1.02 11.72 -16.08
N ILE A 25 0.12 11.44 -15.46
CA ILE A 25 0.19 10.67 -14.21
C ILE A 25 0.54 11.61 -13.06
N PHE A 26 -0.22 11.52 -11.97
CA PHE A 26 0.00 12.26 -10.75
C PHE A 26 0.30 11.33 -9.58
N PRO A 27 1.00 11.80 -8.53
CA PRO A 27 1.20 11.01 -7.32
C PRO A 27 -0.10 10.58 -6.64
N ASN A 28 -1.18 11.35 -6.80
CA ASN A 28 -2.48 11.08 -6.21
C ASN A 28 -3.64 11.53 -7.11
N ARG A 29 -4.82 10.96 -6.89
CA ARG A 29 -6.05 11.26 -7.67
C ARG A 29 -6.50 12.73 -7.55
N ARG A 30 -6.23 13.37 -6.41
CA ARG A 30 -6.66 14.75 -6.14
C ARG A 30 -6.03 15.75 -7.10
N ALA A 31 -4.74 15.61 -7.41
CA ALA A 31 -4.05 16.47 -8.35
C ALA A 31 -4.63 16.34 -9.77
N GLY A 32 -4.99 15.11 -10.17
CA GLY A 32 -5.67 14.84 -11.43
C GLY A 32 -7.03 15.54 -11.55
N PHE A 33 -7.81 15.52 -10.47
CA PHE A 33 -9.10 16.23 -10.40
C PHE A 33 -8.93 17.75 -10.58
N PHE A 34 -7.94 18.36 -9.95
CA PHE A 34 -7.65 19.79 -10.15
C PHE A 34 -7.23 20.09 -11.59
N LEU A 35 -6.46 19.20 -12.23
CA LEU A 35 -6.12 19.38 -13.65
C LEU A 35 -7.38 19.34 -14.53
N GLN A 36 -8.31 18.42 -14.29
CA GLN A 36 -9.58 18.36 -15.03
C GLN A 36 -10.39 19.65 -14.88
N GLN A 37 -10.47 20.20 -13.67
CA GLN A 37 -11.14 21.48 -13.43
C GLN A 37 -10.47 22.63 -14.18
N GLU A 38 -9.14 22.71 -14.16
CA GLU A 38 -8.40 23.77 -14.83
C GLU A 38 -8.50 23.66 -16.34
N LEU A 39 -8.52 22.46 -16.90
CA LEU A 39 -8.78 22.23 -18.32
C LEU A 39 -10.21 22.64 -18.68
N GLY A 40 -11.21 22.25 -17.88
CA GLY A 40 -12.61 22.62 -18.11
C GLY A 40 -12.86 24.13 -18.15
N LYS A 41 -12.14 24.92 -17.32
CA LYS A 41 -12.22 26.40 -17.36
C LYS A 41 -11.69 27.02 -18.63
N ARG A 42 -10.77 26.34 -19.34
CA ARG A 42 -10.07 26.89 -20.53
C ARG A 42 -10.62 26.37 -21.85
N ILE A 43 -11.28 25.24 -21.84
CA ILE A 43 -11.84 24.59 -23.03
C ILE A 43 -13.11 25.31 -23.44
N LYS A 44 -13.11 25.86 -24.66
CA LYS A 44 -14.27 26.54 -25.23
C LYS A 44 -15.02 25.74 -26.29
N LYS A 45 -14.44 24.62 -26.75
CA LYS A 45 -15.02 23.72 -27.74
C LYS A 45 -14.83 22.29 -27.28
N PRO A 46 -15.71 21.34 -27.61
CA PRO A 46 -15.53 19.95 -27.28
C PRO A 46 -14.17 19.40 -27.77
N ILE A 47 -13.39 18.85 -26.86
CA ILE A 47 -12.11 18.20 -27.19
C ILE A 47 -12.03 16.89 -26.37
N TRP A 48 -11.24 15.95 -26.87
CA TRP A 48 -10.87 14.78 -26.11
C TRP A 48 -9.78 15.15 -25.10
N LEU A 49 -10.03 14.87 -23.83
CA LEU A 49 -9.05 15.07 -22.77
C LEU A 49 -7.96 13.97 -22.80
N PRO A 50 -6.78 14.24 -22.24
CA PRO A 50 -5.80 13.20 -21.96
C PRO A 50 -6.35 12.22 -20.94
N HIS A 51 -5.84 11.01 -20.93
CA HIS A 51 -6.07 10.09 -19.82
C HIS A 51 -5.35 10.61 -18.58
N ILE A 52 -6.09 10.90 -17.51
CA ILE A 52 -5.54 11.42 -16.25
C ILE A 52 -5.66 10.31 -15.20
N SER A 53 -4.54 9.89 -14.64
CA SER A 53 -4.46 8.78 -13.71
C SER A 53 -3.59 9.13 -12.51
N SER A 54 -3.83 8.46 -11.38
CA SER A 54 -2.82 8.42 -10.31
C SER A 54 -1.72 7.42 -10.67
N LEU A 55 -0.56 7.55 -10.03
CA LEU A 55 0.54 6.60 -10.21
C LEU A 55 0.12 5.18 -9.81
N GLU A 56 -0.61 5.07 -8.71
CA GLU A 56 -1.16 3.80 -8.24
C GLU A 56 -2.09 3.16 -9.27
N ASP A 57 -3.11 3.90 -9.74
CA ASP A 57 -4.05 3.40 -10.73
C ASP A 57 -3.36 3.02 -12.05
N PHE A 58 -2.35 3.80 -12.45
CA PHE A 58 -1.58 3.52 -13.65
C PHE A 58 -0.77 2.22 -13.53
N ILE A 59 -0.11 1.99 -12.39
CA ILE A 59 0.65 0.77 -12.13
C ILE A 59 -0.30 -0.43 -12.09
N LEU A 60 -1.40 -0.33 -11.35
CA LEU A 60 -2.38 -1.41 -11.24
C LEU A 60 -2.98 -1.79 -12.61
N ALA A 61 -3.32 -0.80 -13.43
CA ALA A 61 -3.87 -1.04 -14.78
C ALA A 61 -2.89 -1.75 -15.73
N HIS A 62 -1.58 -1.72 -15.44
CA HIS A 62 -0.53 -2.34 -16.26
C HIS A 62 0.13 -3.54 -15.55
N SER A 63 -0.33 -3.89 -14.36
CA SER A 63 0.11 -5.05 -13.60
C SER A 63 -0.89 -6.20 -13.71
N GLN A 64 -0.45 -7.39 -13.29
CA GLN A 64 -1.33 -8.56 -13.11
C GLN A 64 -1.84 -8.66 -11.66
N PHE A 65 -1.53 -7.67 -10.82
CA PHE A 65 -1.90 -7.63 -9.41
C PHE A 65 -3.18 -6.86 -9.21
N GLU A 66 -3.99 -7.32 -8.28
CA GLU A 66 -5.14 -6.60 -7.75
C GLU A 66 -4.81 -6.02 -6.39
N LYS A 67 -5.40 -4.88 -6.07
CA LYS A 67 -5.25 -4.28 -4.75
C LYS A 67 -6.20 -4.97 -3.79
N ILE A 68 -5.64 -5.53 -2.73
CA ILE A 68 -6.40 -6.10 -1.62
C ILE A 68 -6.72 -4.97 -0.61
N GLU A 69 -7.93 -4.94 -0.12
CA GLU A 69 -8.32 -4.02 0.96
C GLU A 69 -7.72 -4.50 2.30
N SER A 70 -7.39 -3.56 3.18
CA SER A 70 -6.74 -3.85 4.46
C SER A 70 -7.46 -4.92 5.29
N PHE A 71 -8.79 -4.85 5.33
CA PHE A 71 -9.60 -5.84 6.03
C PHE A 71 -9.45 -7.25 5.44
N GLU A 72 -9.47 -7.36 4.14
CA GLU A 72 -9.31 -8.63 3.43
C GLU A 72 -7.92 -9.24 3.65
N SER A 73 -6.88 -8.39 3.67
CA SER A 73 -5.52 -8.82 3.99
C SER A 73 -5.42 -9.46 5.39
N VAL A 74 -6.12 -8.89 6.38
CA VAL A 74 -6.17 -9.45 7.73
C VAL A 74 -6.88 -10.80 7.76
N LEU A 75 -7.97 -10.97 7.00
CA LEU A 75 -8.67 -12.26 6.91
C LEU A 75 -7.77 -13.35 6.31
N TRP A 76 -7.04 -13.04 5.24
CA TRP A 76 -6.12 -13.99 4.62
C TRP A 76 -4.96 -14.32 5.55
N LEU A 77 -4.43 -13.33 6.26
CA LEU A 77 -3.38 -13.57 7.25
C LEU A 77 -3.87 -14.45 8.41
N HIS A 78 -5.13 -14.26 8.85
CA HIS A 78 -5.75 -15.10 9.87
C HIS A 78 -5.91 -16.55 9.41
N GLU A 79 -6.27 -16.79 8.17
CA GLU A 79 -6.34 -18.14 7.60
C GLU A 79 -4.96 -18.80 7.60
N VAL A 80 -3.92 -18.09 7.18
CA VAL A 80 -2.53 -18.58 7.26
C VAL A 80 -2.13 -18.88 8.71
N TYR A 81 -2.48 -17.99 9.64
CA TYR A 81 -2.20 -18.18 11.05
C TYR A 81 -2.86 -19.45 11.62
N LEU A 82 -4.15 -19.68 11.33
CA LEU A 82 -4.87 -20.87 11.77
C LEU A 82 -4.29 -22.17 11.20
N ASN A 83 -3.76 -22.13 9.98
CA ASN A 83 -3.12 -23.30 9.38
C ASN A 83 -1.78 -23.68 10.04
N HIS A 84 -1.16 -22.77 10.79
CA HIS A 84 0.14 -22.98 11.43
C HIS A 84 0.05 -23.13 12.95
N GLN A 85 -1.11 -22.90 13.55
CA GLN A 85 -1.34 -23.00 15.00
C GLN A 85 -2.44 -23.99 15.31
N GLU A 86 -2.15 -25.00 16.14
CA GLU A 86 -3.14 -26.01 16.58
C GLU A 86 -4.30 -25.38 17.39
N LYS A 87 -4.03 -24.27 18.09
CA LYS A 87 -5.02 -23.49 18.85
C LYS A 87 -4.89 -22.03 18.47
N GLY A 88 -5.46 -21.69 17.32
CA GLY A 88 -5.46 -20.30 16.85
C GLY A 88 -6.51 -19.46 17.59
N GLU A 89 -6.23 -18.19 17.71
CA GLU A 89 -7.17 -17.21 18.25
C GLU A 89 -8.33 -16.94 17.31
N ALA A 90 -9.46 -16.56 17.88
CA ALA A 90 -10.58 -16.08 17.10
C ALA A 90 -10.26 -14.73 16.40
N LEU A 91 -10.92 -14.47 15.28
CA LEU A 91 -10.64 -13.32 14.40
C LEU A 91 -10.71 -11.97 15.15
N ASP A 92 -11.62 -11.82 16.10
CA ASP A 92 -11.81 -10.59 16.88
C ASP A 92 -10.56 -10.21 17.69
N LYS A 93 -9.88 -11.21 18.25
CA LYS A 93 -8.61 -11.01 18.97
C LYS A 93 -7.43 -10.87 18.01
N PHE A 94 -7.41 -11.68 16.96
CA PHE A 94 -6.37 -11.66 15.95
C PHE A 94 -6.31 -10.34 15.20
N PHE A 95 -7.45 -9.71 14.96
CA PHE A 95 -7.59 -8.58 14.05
C PHE A 95 -6.63 -7.44 14.37
N PHE A 96 -6.56 -7.06 15.64
CA PHE A 96 -5.73 -5.93 16.08
C PHE A 96 -4.23 -6.12 15.78
N TRP A 97 -3.68 -7.26 16.15
CA TRP A 97 -2.27 -7.51 15.90
C TRP A 97 -2.00 -7.99 14.46
N GLY A 98 -3.00 -8.57 13.81
CA GLY A 98 -2.94 -8.89 12.38
C GLY A 98 -2.76 -7.64 11.50
N GLU A 99 -3.47 -6.55 11.80
CA GLU A 99 -3.26 -5.26 11.13
C GLU A 99 -1.83 -4.71 11.33
N MET A 100 -1.28 -4.88 12.53
CA MET A 100 0.11 -4.45 12.80
C MET A 100 1.10 -5.23 11.95
N ILE A 101 0.97 -6.55 11.90
CA ILE A 101 1.86 -7.41 11.10
C ILE A 101 1.78 -7.07 9.61
N ILE A 102 0.59 -6.81 9.07
CA ILE A 102 0.46 -6.41 7.67
C ILE A 102 1.21 -5.11 7.40
N LYS A 103 1.10 -4.11 8.29
CA LYS A 103 1.85 -2.86 8.16
C LYS A 103 3.35 -3.07 8.21
N ASP A 104 3.82 -3.95 9.10
CA ASP A 104 5.25 -4.29 9.18
C ASP A 104 5.74 -4.96 7.89
N PHE A 105 4.94 -5.86 7.30
CA PHE A 105 5.25 -6.44 6.00
C PHE A 105 5.29 -5.40 4.88
N GLU A 106 4.31 -4.49 4.84
CA GLU A 106 4.28 -3.40 3.88
C GLU A 106 5.51 -2.50 4.00
N GLU A 107 5.97 -2.20 5.22
CA GLU A 107 7.19 -1.42 5.44
C GLU A 107 8.44 -2.17 4.97
N ILE A 108 8.55 -3.46 5.28
CA ILE A 108 9.67 -4.30 4.82
C ILE A 108 9.76 -4.28 3.30
N ASP A 109 8.62 -4.46 2.61
CA ASP A 109 8.56 -4.45 1.16
C ASP A 109 8.86 -3.06 0.59
N GLN A 110 8.32 -2.01 1.21
CA GLN A 110 8.55 -0.62 0.77
C GLN A 110 10.01 -0.22 0.86
N TYR A 111 10.72 -0.65 1.90
CA TYR A 111 12.15 -0.37 2.06
C TYR A 111 13.05 -1.37 1.32
N GLY A 112 12.49 -2.40 0.72
CA GLY A 112 13.24 -3.44 -0.01
C GLY A 112 14.23 -4.18 0.90
N VAL A 113 13.91 -4.32 2.18
CA VAL A 113 14.79 -4.96 3.16
C VAL A 113 14.60 -6.47 3.09
N ASN A 114 15.66 -7.23 3.33
CA ASN A 114 15.58 -8.68 3.38
C ASN A 114 14.83 -9.12 4.65
N ALA A 115 13.57 -9.52 4.48
CA ALA A 115 12.70 -9.98 5.56
C ALA A 115 13.35 -11.09 6.41
N HIS A 116 14.05 -12.04 5.77
CA HIS A 116 14.73 -13.12 6.48
C HIS A 116 15.80 -12.61 7.47
N GLN A 117 16.55 -11.57 7.09
CA GLN A 117 17.55 -10.98 7.97
C GLN A 117 16.91 -10.27 9.16
N ILE A 118 15.81 -9.53 8.93
CA ILE A 118 15.06 -8.87 10.00
C ILE A 118 14.54 -9.91 10.99
N PHE A 119 13.83 -10.93 10.51
CA PHE A 119 13.22 -11.94 11.39
C PHE A 119 14.24 -12.80 12.11
N THR A 120 15.41 -13.02 11.52
CA THR A 120 16.51 -13.70 12.21
C THR A 120 17.08 -12.83 13.35
N SER A 121 17.11 -11.52 13.18
CA SER A 121 17.60 -10.57 14.19
C SER A 121 16.61 -10.39 15.36
N ILE A 122 15.30 -10.45 15.11
CA ILE A 122 14.23 -10.35 16.14
C ILE A 122 14.20 -11.58 17.08
N LYS A 123 15.01 -12.60 16.85
CA LYS A 123 15.11 -13.78 17.76
C LYS A 123 15.58 -13.45 19.18
N SER A 124 16.10 -12.25 19.46
CA SER A 124 16.43 -11.87 20.83
C SER A 124 15.18 -11.41 21.58
N GLN A 125 14.77 -12.19 22.55
CA GLN A 125 13.60 -11.95 23.42
C GLN A 125 13.61 -10.53 24.07
N LYS A 126 14.78 -9.91 24.19
CA LYS A 126 14.96 -8.57 24.75
C LYS A 126 14.44 -7.45 23.84
N GLU A 127 14.54 -7.58 22.52
CA GLU A 127 14.04 -6.57 21.58
C GLU A 127 12.51 -6.61 21.50
N LEU A 128 11.93 -7.81 21.50
CA LEU A 128 10.47 -8.00 21.59
C LEU A 128 9.88 -7.39 22.86
N ASP A 129 10.56 -7.52 24.00
CA ASP A 129 10.06 -6.96 25.28
C ASP A 129 10.08 -5.43 25.30
N GLN A 130 10.94 -4.77 24.55
CA GLN A 130 11.01 -3.32 24.48
C GLN A 130 10.00 -2.70 23.51
N GLU A 131 9.75 -3.33 22.38
CA GLU A 131 8.83 -2.78 21.36
C GLU A 131 7.36 -3.18 21.62
N PHE A 132 7.13 -4.34 22.21
CA PHE A 132 5.77 -4.87 22.46
C PHE A 132 5.40 -4.92 23.94
N TYR A 133 5.83 -3.94 24.74
CA TYR A 133 5.54 -3.87 26.19
C TYR A 133 4.04 -3.85 26.52
N PHE A 134 3.19 -3.52 25.58
CA PHE A 134 1.72 -3.44 25.70
C PHE A 134 1.02 -4.79 25.46
N LEU A 135 1.73 -5.80 24.97
CA LEU A 135 1.19 -7.15 24.73
C LEU A 135 1.38 -8.06 25.95
N SER A 136 0.45 -8.99 26.16
CA SER A 136 0.62 -10.02 27.16
C SER A 136 1.77 -10.99 26.79
N GLU A 137 2.32 -11.69 27.78
CA GLU A 137 3.39 -12.69 27.53
C GLU A 137 2.92 -13.86 26.64
N GLU A 138 1.62 -14.16 26.67
CA GLU A 138 1.01 -15.15 25.78
C GLU A 138 0.98 -14.65 24.34
N ASP A 139 0.56 -13.40 24.12
CA ASP A 139 0.52 -12.77 22.80
C ASP A 139 1.92 -12.65 22.19
N LYS A 140 2.92 -12.28 23.00
CA LYS A 140 4.33 -12.25 22.57
C LYS A 140 4.83 -13.61 22.11
N LYS A 141 4.47 -14.70 22.82
CA LYS A 141 4.83 -16.06 22.42
C LYS A 141 4.18 -16.48 21.13
N ILE A 142 2.90 -16.13 20.94
CA ILE A 142 2.16 -16.40 19.71
C ILE A 142 2.82 -15.69 18.53
N ILE A 143 3.09 -14.40 18.66
CA ILE A 143 3.76 -13.61 17.63
C ILE A 143 5.13 -14.21 17.32
N THR A 144 5.94 -14.51 18.32
CA THR A 144 7.28 -15.09 18.11
C THR A 144 7.22 -16.45 17.40
N SER A 145 6.26 -17.30 17.77
CA SER A 145 6.08 -18.62 17.13
C SER A 145 5.60 -18.47 15.68
N PHE A 146 4.73 -17.52 15.41
CA PHE A 146 4.23 -17.20 14.09
C PHE A 146 5.36 -16.70 13.18
N TRP A 147 6.16 -15.74 13.63
CA TRP A 147 7.34 -15.26 12.91
C TRP A 147 8.35 -16.38 12.61
N ALA A 148 8.55 -17.28 13.56
CA ALA A 148 9.44 -18.43 13.36
C ALA A 148 8.97 -19.38 12.25
N THR A 149 7.69 -19.34 11.89
CA THR A 149 7.11 -20.18 10.84
C THR A 149 7.48 -19.73 9.43
N PHE A 150 7.70 -18.41 9.24
CA PHE A 150 8.13 -17.84 7.95
C PHE A 150 9.64 -17.97 7.72
N LEU A 151 10.40 -18.39 8.73
CA LEU A 151 11.82 -18.64 8.53
C LEU A 151 12.00 -20.01 7.84
N PRO A 152 12.73 -20.10 6.72
CA PRO A 152 13.05 -21.38 6.14
C PRO A 152 13.76 -22.25 7.17
N LYS A 153 13.27 -23.48 7.33
CA LYS A 153 13.95 -24.48 8.12
C LYS A 153 15.28 -24.77 7.42
N SER A 154 16.37 -24.29 8.01
CA SER A 154 17.74 -24.60 7.59
C SER A 154 18.03 -26.08 7.69
#